data_5e91c23b3976de3257e764a7fa7cbbf5
#
_entry.id   5e91c23b3976de3257e764a7fa7cbbf5
#
_cell.length_a   1.000
_cell.length_b   1.000
_cell.length_c   1.000
_cell.angle_alpha   90.00
_cell.angle_beta   90.00
_cell.angle_gamma   90.00
#
_symmetry.space_group_name_H-M   'P 1'
#
loop_
_entity.id
_entity.type
_entity.pdbx_description
1 polymer ?
#
loop_
_entity_poly.entity_id
_entity_poly.type
_entity_poly.pdbx_seq_one_letter_code
_entity_poly.pdbx_strand_id
1 'polypeptide(L)'
;MEEKTIFHVHSYRCKHASQEQEEEYIKKAIELGATKIVFTDHAPFPGNPFLNRMSIKELPEYVTVLQGLKEKYAGILEIKIDLEIEFVPTYREYYQALLDKWDMDILLLGEHFSLLPDGRYTFEMSEKNLEARALANGMIAGMETGLFQVVAHPDQIFRRMKKWNAEMDAISKEIKECAASTGVLLEKNISNMLERKKRVYRKEFWEELPDKLQIIYGVDAHSVTEMEENFCTQKKMSSR
;
A
#
# COMPACT_ATOMS: atom_id res chain seq x y z
N MET A 1 9.85 23.25 -3.61
CA MET A 1 8.46 23.17 -3.11
C MET A 1 8.23 21.69 -2.80
N GLU A 2 7.98 21.35 -1.54
CA GLU A 2 7.61 19.98 -1.21
C GLU A 2 6.37 19.63 -2.02
N GLU A 3 6.46 18.53 -2.74
CA GLU A 3 5.36 18.01 -3.55
C GLU A 3 4.24 17.55 -2.59
N LYS A 4 3.10 18.24 -2.65
CA LYS A 4 1.96 17.93 -1.79
C LYS A 4 1.21 16.74 -2.38
N THR A 5 1.80 15.55 -2.23
CA THR A 5 1.27 14.30 -2.75
C THR A 5 0.34 13.64 -1.72
N ILE A 6 -0.85 13.28 -2.17
CA ILE A 6 -1.74 12.35 -1.48
C ILE A 6 -1.46 10.97 -2.08
N PHE A 7 -0.74 10.13 -1.33
CA PHE A 7 -0.34 8.79 -1.75
C PHE A 7 -1.12 7.74 -0.99
N HIS A 8 -1.50 6.64 -1.65
CA HIS A 8 -2.21 5.49 -1.11
C HIS A 8 -3.68 5.81 -0.81
N VAL A 9 -4.50 5.81 -1.88
CA VAL A 9 -5.95 6.12 -1.81
C VAL A 9 -6.75 4.98 -2.41
N HIS A 10 -7.79 4.56 -1.69
CA HIS A 10 -8.73 3.52 -2.10
C HIS A 10 -10.11 4.11 -2.38
N SER A 11 -10.67 3.76 -3.53
CA SER A 11 -12.04 4.10 -3.89
C SER A 11 -13.03 3.00 -3.48
N TYR A 12 -14.31 3.19 -3.80
CA TYR A 12 -15.37 2.20 -3.57
C TYR A 12 -15.07 0.81 -4.18
N ARG A 13 -14.12 0.73 -5.10
CA ARG A 13 -13.75 -0.52 -5.79
C ARG A 13 -13.09 -1.54 -4.86
N CYS A 14 -12.52 -1.10 -3.76
CA CYS A 14 -11.98 -1.98 -2.72
C CYS A 14 -13.04 -2.79 -1.95
N LYS A 15 -14.35 -2.53 -2.16
CA LYS A 15 -15.49 -3.23 -1.55
C LYS A 15 -15.62 -3.08 -0.03
N HIS A 16 -14.68 -2.45 0.63
CA HIS A 16 -14.73 -2.09 2.06
C HIS A 16 -14.45 -0.60 2.29
N ALA A 17 -14.13 0.14 1.24
CA ALA A 17 -14.11 1.59 1.25
C ALA A 17 -15.54 2.17 1.22
N SER A 18 -15.65 3.48 1.44
CA SER A 18 -16.90 4.22 1.26
C SER A 18 -17.39 4.16 -0.20
N GLN A 19 -18.60 4.63 -0.45
CA GLN A 19 -19.21 4.58 -1.80
C GLN A 19 -18.82 5.77 -2.68
N GLU A 20 -17.93 6.64 -2.22
CA GLU A 20 -17.48 7.81 -2.96
C GLU A 20 -16.69 7.41 -4.21
N GLN A 21 -17.02 8.11 -5.31
CA GLN A 21 -16.37 7.88 -6.60
C GLN A 21 -14.99 8.54 -6.62
N GLU A 22 -14.12 8.09 -7.50
CA GLU A 22 -12.75 8.60 -7.64
C GLU A 22 -12.69 10.13 -7.83
N GLU A 23 -13.67 10.69 -8.53
CA GLU A 23 -13.75 12.13 -8.76
C GLU A 23 -13.99 12.95 -7.49
N GLU A 24 -14.66 12.40 -6.49
CA GLU A 24 -14.89 13.06 -5.20
C GLU A 24 -13.57 13.22 -4.42
N TYR A 25 -12.72 12.22 -4.44
CA TYR A 25 -11.36 12.28 -3.88
C TYR A 25 -10.51 13.34 -4.61
N ILE A 26 -10.59 13.41 -5.95
CA ILE A 26 -9.87 14.38 -6.77
C ILE A 26 -10.28 15.81 -6.41
N LYS A 27 -11.58 16.08 -6.35
CA LYS A 27 -12.10 17.41 -5.97
C LYS A 27 -11.62 17.83 -4.59
N LYS A 28 -11.68 16.91 -3.63
CA LYS A 28 -11.20 17.16 -2.27
C LYS A 28 -9.68 17.37 -2.24
N ALA A 29 -8.91 16.60 -2.99
CA ALA A 29 -7.45 16.78 -3.09
C ALA A 29 -7.08 18.19 -3.60
N ILE A 30 -7.81 18.70 -4.59
CA ILE A 30 -7.66 20.07 -5.11
C ILE A 30 -7.99 21.09 -4.03
N GLU A 31 -9.10 20.94 -3.32
CA GLU A 31 -9.50 21.83 -2.21
C GLU A 31 -8.41 21.88 -1.11
N LEU A 32 -7.78 20.74 -0.82
CA LEU A 32 -6.70 20.62 0.15
C LEU A 32 -5.37 21.19 -0.35
N GLY A 33 -5.29 21.60 -1.61
CA GLY A 33 -4.09 22.14 -2.25
C GLY A 33 -3.03 21.09 -2.52
N ALA A 34 -3.42 19.85 -2.75
CA ALA A 34 -2.53 18.82 -3.25
C ALA A 34 -2.10 19.11 -4.69
N THR A 35 -0.93 18.65 -5.07
CA THR A 35 -0.40 18.73 -6.44
C THR A 35 -0.45 17.39 -7.17
N LYS A 36 -0.56 16.30 -6.39
CA LYS A 36 -0.63 14.92 -6.88
C LYS A 36 -1.55 14.07 -6.01
N ILE A 37 -2.29 13.16 -6.63
CA ILE A 37 -3.02 12.07 -5.98
C ILE A 37 -2.66 10.73 -6.64
N VAL A 38 -2.50 9.68 -5.83
CA VAL A 38 -2.15 8.33 -6.28
C VAL A 38 -3.21 7.36 -5.81
N PHE A 39 -4.00 6.84 -6.74
CA PHE A 39 -4.96 5.78 -6.46
C PHE A 39 -4.25 4.43 -6.45
N THR A 40 -4.53 3.62 -5.45
CA THR A 40 -3.90 2.31 -5.20
C THR A 40 -4.94 1.30 -4.75
N ASP A 41 -6.09 1.26 -5.42
CA ASP A 41 -7.13 0.29 -5.07
C ASP A 41 -6.58 -1.14 -5.04
N HIS A 42 -7.12 -1.98 -4.15
CA HIS A 42 -6.70 -3.38 -4.06
C HIS A 42 -6.87 -4.10 -5.40
N ALA A 43 -5.75 -4.54 -5.97
CA ALA A 43 -5.72 -5.20 -7.27
C ALA A 43 -6.55 -6.50 -7.27
N PRO A 44 -7.26 -6.79 -8.35
CA PRO A 44 -7.83 -8.11 -8.55
C PRO A 44 -6.73 -9.14 -8.83
N PHE A 45 -7.03 -10.41 -8.60
CA PHE A 45 -6.23 -11.53 -9.10
C PHE A 45 -6.99 -12.33 -10.16
N PRO A 46 -6.30 -12.96 -11.13
CA PRO A 46 -6.92 -13.85 -12.09
C PRO A 46 -7.77 -14.93 -11.40
N GLY A 47 -9.03 -15.08 -11.83
CA GLY A 47 -9.98 -16.00 -11.20
C GLY A 47 -10.69 -15.47 -9.95
N ASN A 48 -10.35 -14.27 -9.48
CA ASN A 48 -10.93 -13.63 -8.27
C ASN A 48 -10.90 -14.52 -7.02
N PRO A 49 -9.75 -15.09 -6.64
CA PRO A 49 -9.67 -16.02 -5.51
C PRO A 49 -9.77 -15.34 -4.15
N PHE A 50 -9.61 -14.02 -4.10
CA PHE A 50 -9.55 -13.23 -2.86
C PHE A 50 -10.68 -12.21 -2.79
N LEU A 51 -11.13 -11.91 -1.57
CA LEU A 51 -12.21 -10.96 -1.28
C LEU A 51 -11.68 -9.54 -1.00
N ASN A 52 -12.62 -8.61 -0.79
CA ASN A 52 -12.36 -7.21 -0.41
C ASN A 52 -11.51 -6.43 -1.41
N ARG A 53 -11.69 -6.67 -2.69
CA ARG A 53 -11.03 -6.00 -3.81
C ARG A 53 -11.92 -5.96 -5.05
N MET A 54 -11.55 -5.18 -6.04
CA MET A 54 -12.25 -5.23 -7.32
C MET A 54 -12.09 -6.62 -7.97
N SER A 55 -13.03 -7.00 -8.81
CA SER A 55 -12.88 -8.22 -9.64
C SER A 55 -12.01 -7.94 -10.86
N ILE A 56 -11.45 -8.99 -11.45
CA ILE A 56 -10.62 -8.86 -12.67
C ILE A 56 -11.40 -8.23 -13.84
N LYS A 57 -12.73 -8.32 -13.84
CA LYS A 57 -13.59 -7.70 -14.86
C LYS A 57 -13.75 -6.20 -14.67
N GLU A 58 -13.54 -5.68 -13.46
CA GLU A 58 -13.63 -4.24 -13.15
C GLU A 58 -12.33 -3.49 -13.45
N LEU A 59 -11.19 -4.19 -13.57
CA LEU A 59 -9.89 -3.56 -13.82
C LEU A 59 -9.85 -2.67 -15.08
N PRO A 60 -10.40 -3.08 -16.26
CA PRO A 60 -10.44 -2.21 -17.43
C PRO A 60 -11.23 -0.92 -17.20
N GLU A 61 -12.33 -1.00 -16.47
CA GLU A 61 -13.17 0.15 -16.14
C GLU A 61 -12.44 1.09 -15.16
N TYR A 62 -11.79 0.54 -14.12
CA TYR A 62 -10.96 1.30 -13.19
C TYR A 62 -9.93 2.17 -13.92
N VAL A 63 -9.15 1.55 -14.80
CA VAL A 63 -8.13 2.28 -15.57
C VAL A 63 -8.77 3.32 -16.50
N THR A 64 -9.85 2.96 -17.23
CA THR A 64 -10.51 3.88 -18.18
C THR A 64 -11.09 5.10 -17.46
N VAL A 65 -11.75 4.91 -16.32
CA VAL A 65 -12.34 6.01 -15.54
C VAL A 65 -11.23 6.95 -15.05
N LEU A 66 -10.17 6.41 -14.45
CA LEU A 66 -9.08 7.24 -13.94
C LEU A 66 -8.28 7.93 -15.06
N GLN A 67 -8.09 7.30 -16.22
CA GLN A 67 -7.50 7.96 -17.40
C GLN A 67 -8.35 9.14 -17.86
N GLY A 68 -9.66 8.99 -17.96
CA GLY A 68 -10.58 10.10 -18.29
C GLY A 68 -10.52 11.23 -17.27
N LEU A 69 -10.39 10.91 -15.98
CA LEU A 69 -10.21 11.91 -14.92
C LEU A 69 -8.83 12.57 -14.98
N LYS A 70 -7.77 11.84 -15.29
CA LYS A 70 -6.41 12.37 -15.52
C LYS A 70 -6.40 13.39 -16.65
N GLU A 71 -7.09 13.12 -17.75
CA GLU A 71 -7.26 14.07 -18.85
C GLU A 71 -8.09 15.30 -18.44
N LYS A 72 -9.21 15.09 -17.76
CA LYS A 72 -10.12 16.15 -17.29
C LYS A 72 -9.44 17.15 -16.36
N TYR A 73 -8.56 16.67 -15.48
CA TYR A 73 -7.87 17.50 -14.47
C TYR A 73 -6.43 17.85 -14.85
N ALA A 74 -6.04 17.62 -16.12
CA ALA A 74 -4.69 17.93 -16.60
C ALA A 74 -4.33 19.41 -16.36
N GLY A 75 -3.14 19.65 -15.81
CA GLY A 75 -2.69 20.99 -15.44
C GLY A 75 -3.25 21.54 -14.12
N ILE A 76 -4.17 20.81 -13.46
CA ILE A 76 -4.73 21.18 -12.16
C ILE A 76 -4.18 20.26 -11.06
N LEU A 77 -4.25 18.95 -11.28
CA LEU A 77 -3.80 17.91 -10.35
C LEU A 77 -3.16 16.76 -11.15
N GLU A 78 -1.97 16.34 -10.75
CA GLU A 78 -1.38 15.10 -11.29
C GLU A 78 -2.11 13.90 -10.68
N ILE A 79 -2.64 13.01 -11.53
CA ILE A 79 -3.34 11.79 -11.10
C ILE A 79 -2.52 10.59 -11.55
N LYS A 80 -2.16 9.71 -10.60
CA LYS A 80 -1.49 8.44 -10.84
C LYS A 80 -2.47 7.29 -10.63
N ILE A 81 -2.31 6.25 -11.46
CA ILE A 81 -3.19 5.08 -11.51
C ILE A 81 -2.34 3.87 -11.19
N ASP A 82 -2.42 3.42 -9.96
CA ASP A 82 -1.61 2.32 -9.43
C ASP A 82 -2.50 1.30 -8.72
N LEU A 83 -1.90 0.28 -8.18
CA LEU A 83 -2.62 -0.79 -7.46
C LEU A 83 -1.82 -1.24 -6.25
N GLU A 84 -2.51 -1.50 -5.14
CA GLU A 84 -1.97 -2.24 -4.01
C GLU A 84 -2.26 -3.73 -4.18
N ILE A 85 -1.22 -4.56 -4.08
CA ILE A 85 -1.32 -5.99 -4.32
C ILE A 85 -0.30 -6.78 -3.49
N GLU A 86 -0.69 -7.96 -3.01
CA GLU A 86 0.18 -8.89 -2.32
C GLU A 86 1.11 -9.63 -3.30
N PHE A 87 2.27 -10.09 -2.82
CA PHE A 87 3.15 -10.91 -3.64
C PHE A 87 2.84 -12.40 -3.49
N VAL A 88 2.34 -12.99 -4.56
CA VAL A 88 2.12 -14.45 -4.68
C VAL A 88 2.95 -14.93 -5.87
N PRO A 89 4.01 -15.74 -5.67
CA PRO A 89 4.98 -16.11 -6.70
C PRO A 89 4.37 -16.66 -8.01
N THR A 90 3.25 -17.36 -7.92
CA THR A 90 2.57 -17.95 -9.07
C THR A 90 1.93 -16.91 -10.02
N TYR A 91 1.82 -15.64 -9.61
CA TYR A 91 1.25 -14.56 -10.43
C TYR A 91 2.31 -13.60 -11.00
N ARG A 92 3.59 -14.00 -11.07
CA ARG A 92 4.67 -13.12 -11.53
C ARG A 92 4.40 -12.50 -12.92
N GLU A 93 3.93 -13.29 -13.87
CA GLU A 93 3.57 -12.80 -15.21
C GLU A 93 2.40 -11.81 -15.19
N TYR A 94 1.49 -11.98 -14.26
CA TYR A 94 0.37 -11.07 -14.07
C TYR A 94 0.82 -9.70 -13.56
N TYR A 95 1.76 -9.63 -12.61
CA TYR A 95 2.31 -8.35 -12.15
C TYR A 95 3.01 -7.59 -13.29
N GLN A 96 3.79 -8.31 -14.10
CA GLN A 96 4.41 -7.71 -15.29
C GLN A 96 3.35 -7.17 -16.25
N ALA A 97 2.28 -7.94 -16.48
CA ALA A 97 1.18 -7.50 -17.34
C ALA A 97 0.41 -6.28 -16.79
N LEU A 98 0.33 -6.11 -15.46
CA LEU A 98 -0.24 -4.90 -14.86
C LEU A 98 0.60 -3.66 -15.21
N LEU A 99 1.91 -3.76 -15.12
CA LEU A 99 2.83 -2.67 -15.46
C LEU A 99 2.82 -2.37 -16.95
N ASP A 100 2.95 -3.39 -17.82
CA ASP A 100 3.15 -3.21 -19.24
C ASP A 100 1.86 -2.91 -20.02
N LYS A 101 0.77 -3.64 -19.70
CA LYS A 101 -0.48 -3.57 -20.44
C LYS A 101 -1.41 -2.48 -19.95
N TRP A 102 -1.40 -2.22 -18.63
CA TRP A 102 -2.33 -1.28 -17.99
C TRP A 102 -1.69 0.07 -17.67
N ASP A 103 -0.41 0.25 -18.06
CA ASP A 103 0.33 1.51 -17.89
C ASP A 103 0.32 2.00 -16.43
N MET A 104 0.46 1.04 -15.49
CA MET A 104 0.62 1.37 -14.08
C MET A 104 1.99 1.99 -13.85
N ASP A 105 2.05 3.10 -13.16
CA ASP A 105 3.32 3.76 -12.85
C ASP A 105 4.13 2.92 -11.84
N ILE A 106 3.44 2.34 -10.83
CA ILE A 106 4.03 1.47 -9.79
C ILE A 106 3.08 0.35 -9.38
N LEU A 107 3.63 -0.67 -8.72
CA LEU A 107 2.86 -1.58 -7.88
C LEU A 107 3.26 -1.36 -6.43
N LEU A 108 2.26 -1.15 -5.57
CA LEU A 108 2.40 -1.02 -4.13
C LEU A 108 2.26 -2.40 -3.49
N LEU A 109 3.30 -2.90 -2.84
CA LEU A 109 3.29 -4.20 -2.18
C LEU A 109 2.58 -4.11 -0.83
N GLY A 110 1.32 -4.50 -0.79
CA GLY A 110 0.52 -4.62 0.44
C GLY A 110 0.44 -6.06 0.90
N GLU A 111 1.38 -6.52 1.73
CA GLU A 111 1.46 -7.92 2.11
C GLU A 111 0.46 -8.27 3.23
N HIS A 112 -0.84 -8.30 2.88
CA HIS A 112 -1.92 -8.67 3.81
C HIS A 112 -1.98 -10.16 4.08
N PHE A 113 -1.55 -10.97 3.10
CA PHE A 113 -1.39 -12.42 3.19
C PHE A 113 -0.25 -12.87 2.28
N SER A 114 0.33 -14.03 2.58
CA SER A 114 1.38 -14.67 1.77
C SER A 114 1.02 -16.13 1.51
N LEU A 115 1.53 -16.67 0.41
CA LEU A 115 1.47 -18.09 0.10
C LEU A 115 2.52 -18.84 0.92
N LEU A 116 2.09 -19.90 1.61
CA LEU A 116 2.96 -20.77 2.38
C LEU A 116 3.55 -21.89 1.52
N PRO A 117 4.69 -22.50 1.93
CA PRO A 117 5.30 -23.60 1.17
C PRO A 117 4.41 -24.83 0.96
N ASP A 118 3.42 -25.02 1.83
CA ASP A 118 2.45 -26.12 1.75
C ASP A 118 1.22 -25.79 0.87
N GLY A 119 1.21 -24.63 0.21
CA GLY A 119 0.15 -24.19 -0.69
C GLY A 119 -1.03 -23.48 0.00
N ARG A 120 -1.05 -23.40 1.33
CA ARG A 120 -2.03 -22.59 2.08
C ARG A 120 -1.65 -21.13 2.09
N TYR A 121 -2.56 -20.26 2.50
CA TYR A 121 -2.28 -18.85 2.76
C TYR A 121 -2.17 -18.57 4.25
N THR A 122 -1.46 -17.51 4.62
CA THR A 122 -1.24 -17.11 6.02
C THR A 122 -2.54 -16.87 6.79
N PHE A 123 -3.63 -16.44 6.13
CA PHE A 123 -4.92 -16.27 6.79
C PHE A 123 -5.56 -17.61 7.24
N GLU A 124 -5.12 -18.75 6.70
CA GLU A 124 -5.53 -20.10 7.10
C GLU A 124 -4.73 -20.65 8.29
N MET A 125 -3.66 -19.95 8.72
CA MET A 125 -2.84 -20.38 9.84
C MET A 125 -3.59 -20.26 11.17
N SER A 126 -3.46 -21.30 12.01
CA SER A 126 -3.93 -21.27 13.40
C SER A 126 -2.97 -20.49 14.31
N GLU A 127 -1.66 -20.63 14.09
CA GLU A 127 -0.61 -20.01 14.90
C GLU A 127 -0.23 -18.63 14.38
N LYS A 128 -0.86 -17.62 14.95
CA LYS A 128 -0.73 -16.23 14.47
C LYS A 128 0.62 -15.57 14.83
N ASN A 129 1.40 -16.13 15.74
CA ASN A 129 2.76 -15.70 15.99
C ASN A 129 3.73 -16.03 14.83
N LEU A 130 3.45 -17.10 14.07
CA LEU A 130 4.23 -17.45 12.89
C LEU A 130 3.82 -16.65 11.63
N GLU A 131 2.66 -16.02 11.65
CA GLU A 131 2.14 -15.23 10.53
C GLU A 131 3.08 -14.09 10.14
N ALA A 132 3.65 -13.38 11.15
CA ALA A 132 4.54 -12.24 10.90
C ALA A 132 5.80 -12.63 10.10
N ARG A 133 6.41 -13.77 10.43
CA ARG A 133 7.58 -14.28 9.69
C ARG A 133 7.21 -14.66 8.26
N ALA A 134 6.07 -15.32 8.05
CA ALA A 134 5.61 -15.70 6.71
C ALA A 134 5.31 -14.48 5.83
N LEU A 135 4.62 -13.46 6.39
CA LEU A 135 4.37 -12.19 5.70
C LEU A 135 5.68 -11.45 5.37
N ALA A 136 6.64 -11.43 6.30
CA ALA A 136 7.95 -10.84 6.05
C ALA A 136 8.70 -11.53 4.91
N ASN A 137 8.67 -12.86 4.85
CA ASN A 137 9.29 -13.63 3.78
C ASN A 137 8.64 -13.30 2.41
N GLY A 138 7.30 -13.20 2.34
CA GLY A 138 6.58 -12.79 1.14
C GLY A 138 6.96 -11.37 0.71
N MET A 139 6.98 -10.43 1.66
CA MET A 139 7.37 -9.05 1.43
C MET A 139 8.80 -8.92 0.89
N ILE A 140 9.77 -9.61 1.49
CA ILE A 140 11.17 -9.65 1.05
C ILE A 140 11.25 -10.24 -0.37
N ALA A 141 10.62 -11.39 -0.60
CA ALA A 141 10.59 -12.01 -1.91
C ALA A 141 9.95 -11.09 -2.98
N GLY A 142 8.90 -10.34 -2.62
CA GLY A 142 8.30 -9.34 -3.49
C GLY A 142 9.27 -8.22 -3.85
N MET A 143 9.96 -7.64 -2.87
CA MET A 143 10.96 -6.57 -3.09
C MET A 143 12.10 -7.04 -4.01
N GLU A 144 12.59 -8.25 -3.84
CA GLU A 144 13.67 -8.84 -4.64
C GLU A 144 13.29 -9.08 -6.12
N THR A 145 12.00 -9.07 -6.46
CA THR A 145 11.55 -9.23 -7.85
C THR A 145 11.87 -8.05 -8.75
N GLY A 146 12.01 -6.85 -8.17
CA GLY A 146 12.08 -5.57 -8.90
C GLY A 146 10.75 -5.09 -9.49
N LEU A 147 9.63 -5.77 -9.19
CA LEU A 147 8.29 -5.42 -9.69
C LEU A 147 7.59 -4.36 -8.83
N PHE A 148 8.02 -4.21 -7.58
CA PHE A 148 7.39 -3.32 -6.61
C PHE A 148 8.32 -2.16 -6.27
N GLN A 149 7.77 -0.96 -6.20
CA GLN A 149 8.54 0.25 -5.91
C GLN A 149 8.35 0.73 -4.47
N VAL A 150 7.23 0.35 -3.86
CA VAL A 150 6.88 0.74 -2.48
C VAL A 150 6.29 -0.46 -1.75
N VAL A 151 6.62 -0.61 -0.47
CA VAL A 151 5.93 -1.54 0.45
C VAL A 151 4.97 -0.73 1.30
N ALA A 152 3.69 -1.06 1.25
CA ALA A 152 2.66 -0.49 2.11
C ALA A 152 2.79 -0.98 3.55
N HIS A 153 2.61 -0.09 4.51
CA HIS A 153 2.49 -0.39 5.95
C HIS A 153 3.28 -1.63 6.43
N PRO A 154 4.63 -1.70 6.23
CA PRO A 154 5.42 -2.91 6.49
C PRO A 154 5.36 -3.39 7.95
N ASP A 155 5.10 -2.50 8.88
CA ASP A 155 4.95 -2.81 10.31
C ASP A 155 3.61 -3.47 10.67
N GLN A 156 2.62 -3.44 9.76
CA GLN A 156 1.30 -4.07 9.97
C GLN A 156 1.38 -5.60 10.10
N ILE A 157 2.42 -6.24 9.60
CA ILE A 157 2.62 -7.70 9.76
C ILE A 157 2.67 -8.11 11.24
N PHE A 158 3.05 -7.20 12.13
CA PHE A 158 3.11 -7.42 13.57
C PHE A 158 1.79 -7.15 14.31
N ARG A 159 0.68 -6.84 13.61
CA ARG A 159 -0.63 -6.48 14.21
C ARG A 159 -1.16 -7.49 15.22
N ARG A 160 -0.80 -8.76 15.09
CA ARG A 160 -1.24 -9.83 15.99
C ARG A 160 -0.30 -10.10 17.15
N MET A 161 0.88 -9.51 17.15
CA MET A 161 1.86 -9.65 18.23
C MET A 161 1.52 -8.72 19.38
N LYS A 162 1.46 -9.28 20.62
CA LYS A 162 1.06 -8.51 21.80
C LYS A 162 2.15 -7.58 22.32
N LYS A 163 3.39 -8.05 22.31
CA LYS A 163 4.57 -7.33 22.78
C LYS A 163 5.67 -7.43 21.77
N TRP A 164 6.41 -6.37 21.62
CA TRP A 164 7.62 -6.34 20.83
C TRP A 164 8.69 -7.25 21.44
N ASN A 165 9.46 -7.95 20.65
CA ASN A 165 10.49 -8.90 21.09
C ASN A 165 11.63 -9.01 20.08
N ALA A 166 12.71 -9.72 20.44
CA ALA A 166 13.90 -9.88 19.61
C ALA A 166 13.64 -10.53 18.24
N GLU A 167 12.61 -11.37 18.09
CA GLU A 167 12.21 -11.92 16.78
C GLU A 167 11.65 -10.84 15.87
N MET A 168 10.81 -9.96 16.42
CA MET A 168 10.27 -8.81 15.68
C MET A 168 11.38 -7.83 15.29
N ASP A 169 12.37 -7.61 16.15
CA ASP A 169 13.57 -6.81 15.83
C ASP A 169 14.32 -7.41 14.64
N ALA A 170 14.58 -8.72 14.67
CA ALA A 170 15.28 -9.43 13.60
C ALA A 170 14.52 -9.34 12.26
N ILE A 171 13.19 -9.61 12.27
CA ILE A 171 12.33 -9.50 11.09
C ILE A 171 12.34 -8.07 10.56
N SER A 172 12.19 -7.07 11.42
CA SER A 172 12.18 -5.66 11.04
C SER A 172 13.49 -5.24 10.38
N LYS A 173 14.61 -5.72 10.91
CA LYS A 173 15.95 -5.48 10.35
C LYS A 173 16.06 -6.07 8.95
N GLU A 174 15.69 -7.33 8.75
CA GLU A 174 15.71 -8.00 7.46
C GLU A 174 14.89 -7.24 6.40
N ILE A 175 13.67 -6.80 6.73
CA ILE A 175 12.83 -6.02 5.81
C ILE A 175 13.49 -4.70 5.45
N LYS A 176 13.98 -3.95 6.44
CA LYS A 176 14.63 -2.64 6.23
C LYS A 176 15.91 -2.74 5.41
N GLU A 177 16.73 -3.77 5.67
CA GLU A 177 17.96 -4.05 4.91
C GLU A 177 17.65 -4.44 3.47
N CYS A 178 16.63 -5.29 3.24
CA CYS A 178 16.18 -5.63 1.89
C CYS A 178 15.69 -4.39 1.14
N ALA A 179 14.83 -3.58 1.74
CA ALA A 179 14.34 -2.34 1.14
C ALA A 179 15.51 -1.37 0.79
N ALA A 180 16.46 -1.18 1.71
CA ALA A 180 17.63 -0.35 1.48
C ALA A 180 18.55 -0.88 0.37
N SER A 181 18.65 -2.19 0.18
CA SER A 181 19.48 -2.83 -0.85
C SER A 181 18.82 -2.86 -2.22
N THR A 182 17.49 -3.00 -2.28
CA THR A 182 16.71 -3.03 -3.53
C THR A 182 16.29 -1.65 -4.01
N GLY A 183 16.35 -0.62 -3.14
CA GLY A 183 15.87 0.73 -3.42
C GLY A 183 14.35 0.87 -3.32
N VAL A 184 13.65 -0.15 -2.83
CA VAL A 184 12.20 -0.10 -2.59
C VAL A 184 11.90 0.80 -1.39
N LEU A 185 10.91 1.69 -1.52
CA LEU A 185 10.51 2.58 -0.44
C LEU A 185 9.65 1.83 0.59
N LEU A 186 9.77 2.19 1.86
CA LEU A 186 8.83 1.73 2.89
C LEU A 186 7.82 2.83 3.22
N GLU A 187 6.55 2.48 3.23
CA GLU A 187 5.49 3.41 3.56
C GLU A 187 5.28 3.52 5.07
N LYS A 188 5.39 4.75 5.58
CA LYS A 188 4.93 5.12 6.91
C LYS A 188 3.47 5.54 6.83
N ASN A 189 2.60 4.64 7.25
CA ASN A 189 1.15 4.75 7.02
C ASN A 189 0.49 5.66 8.05
N ILE A 190 -0.12 6.76 7.58
CA ILE A 190 -0.75 7.76 8.44
C ILE A 190 -2.04 7.23 9.06
N SER A 191 -2.85 6.47 8.32
CA SER A 191 -4.08 5.87 8.84
C SER A 191 -3.77 4.98 10.04
N ASN A 192 -2.79 4.09 9.93
CA ASN A 192 -2.34 3.22 11.00
C ASN A 192 -1.78 4.01 12.20
N MET A 193 -1.08 5.13 11.95
CA MET A 193 -0.55 5.98 13.02
C MET A 193 -1.65 6.68 13.82
N LEU A 194 -2.75 7.06 13.14
CA LEU A 194 -3.90 7.74 13.76
C LEU A 194 -4.89 6.74 14.35
N GLU A 195 -4.87 5.50 13.88
CA GLU A 195 -5.79 4.50 14.36
C GLU A 195 -5.60 4.26 15.86
N ARG A 196 -6.67 4.44 16.61
CA ARG A 196 -6.70 4.26 18.07
C ARG A 196 -6.61 2.78 18.50
N LYS A 197 -6.65 1.87 17.54
CA LYS A 197 -6.43 0.45 17.75
C LYS A 197 -4.92 0.17 17.84
N LYS A 198 -4.42 0.14 19.07
CA LYS A 198 -3.03 0.12 19.55
C LYS A 198 -2.08 -0.96 18.99
N ARG A 199 -2.33 -1.62 17.85
CA ARG A 199 -1.52 -2.76 17.39
C ARG A 199 -1.16 -2.74 15.93
N VAL A 200 -1.70 -1.84 15.14
CA VAL A 200 -1.46 -1.80 13.71
C VAL A 200 -0.15 -1.07 13.44
N TYR A 201 -0.01 0.14 13.94
CA TYR A 201 1.26 0.88 13.87
C TYR A 201 2.25 0.42 14.94
N ARG A 202 3.46 0.07 14.54
CA ARG A 202 4.55 -0.36 15.41
C ARG A 202 5.71 0.62 15.33
N LYS A 203 5.76 1.56 16.29
CA LYS A 203 6.80 2.58 16.34
C LYS A 203 8.22 1.98 16.40
N GLU A 204 8.38 0.82 17.06
CA GLU A 204 9.64 0.10 17.20
C GLU A 204 10.20 -0.33 15.85
N PHE A 205 9.36 -0.66 14.88
CA PHE A 205 9.79 -0.95 13.51
C PHE A 205 10.54 0.22 12.88
N TRP A 206 10.15 1.45 13.20
CA TRP A 206 10.67 2.68 12.62
C TRP A 206 11.88 3.25 13.37
N GLU A 207 12.40 2.53 14.35
CA GLU A 207 13.66 2.81 15.01
C GLU A 207 14.84 2.19 14.20
N GLU A 208 16.06 2.71 14.36
CA GLU A 208 17.29 2.19 13.74
C GLU A 208 17.16 1.94 12.22
N LEU A 209 16.90 3.02 11.48
CA LEU A 209 16.75 2.97 10.02
C LEU A 209 18.12 2.90 9.33
N PRO A 210 18.33 2.00 8.33
CA PRO A 210 19.53 2.01 7.50
C PRO A 210 19.70 3.34 6.73
N ASP A 211 20.92 3.83 6.57
CA ASP A 211 21.22 5.12 5.92
C ASP A 211 20.64 5.28 4.52
N LYS A 212 20.55 4.18 3.76
CA LYS A 212 20.02 4.21 2.37
C LYS A 212 18.53 3.97 2.27
N LEU A 213 17.87 3.69 3.38
CA LEU A 213 16.44 3.43 3.37
C LEU A 213 15.65 4.69 3.04
N GLN A 214 14.78 4.59 2.06
CA GLN A 214 13.86 5.66 1.70
C GLN A 214 12.48 5.39 2.26
N ILE A 215 11.84 6.46 2.76
CA ILE A 215 10.50 6.40 3.37
C ILE A 215 9.56 7.32 2.60
N ILE A 216 8.36 6.84 2.35
CA ILE A 216 7.24 7.63 1.85
C ILE A 216 6.12 7.64 2.90
N TYR A 217 5.32 8.70 2.94
CA TYR A 217 4.11 8.75 3.75
C TYR A 217 2.90 8.43 2.89
N GLY A 218 2.07 7.48 3.34
CA GLY A 218 0.80 7.13 2.71
C GLY A 218 -0.39 7.46 3.60
N VAL A 219 -1.47 7.92 2.99
CA VAL A 219 -2.70 8.25 3.73
C VAL A 219 -3.56 7.02 3.98
N ASP A 220 -3.49 6.01 3.10
CA ASP A 220 -4.26 4.76 3.17
C ASP A 220 -5.74 5.03 3.49
N ALA A 221 -6.32 5.88 2.66
CA ALA A 221 -7.65 6.42 2.91
C ALA A 221 -8.72 5.62 2.16
N HIS A 222 -9.76 5.23 2.87
CA HIS A 222 -10.91 4.49 2.35
C HIS A 222 -12.20 5.34 2.29
N SER A 223 -12.08 6.64 2.54
CA SER A 223 -13.11 7.66 2.35
C SER A 223 -12.51 9.03 2.11
N VAL A 224 -13.28 9.94 1.53
CA VAL A 224 -12.84 11.33 1.31
C VAL A 224 -12.52 12.01 2.66
N THR A 225 -13.31 11.73 3.69
CA THR A 225 -13.08 12.27 5.04
C THR A 225 -11.77 11.75 5.63
N GLU A 226 -11.49 10.44 5.54
CA GLU A 226 -10.20 9.88 5.98
C GLU A 226 -9.02 10.50 5.22
N MET A 227 -9.15 10.65 3.90
CA MET A 227 -8.11 11.27 3.09
C MET A 227 -7.80 12.70 3.57
N GLU A 228 -8.81 13.51 3.86
CA GLU A 228 -8.66 14.86 4.39
C GLU A 228 -7.92 14.87 5.74
N GLU A 229 -8.39 14.06 6.70
CA GLU A 229 -7.81 13.98 8.05
C GLU A 229 -6.35 13.52 8.02
N ASN A 230 -6.07 12.46 7.26
CA ASN A 230 -4.75 11.86 7.16
C ASN A 230 -3.77 12.80 6.44
N PHE A 231 -4.18 13.43 5.34
CA PHE A 231 -3.34 14.39 4.62
C PHE A 231 -3.07 15.66 5.43
N CYS A 232 -4.05 16.16 6.18
CA CYS A 232 -3.83 17.27 7.11
C CYS A 232 -2.82 16.92 8.21
N THR A 233 -2.81 15.66 8.65
CA THR A 233 -1.83 15.16 9.62
C THR A 233 -0.45 15.06 8.99
N GLN A 234 -0.34 14.49 7.78
CA GLN A 234 0.91 14.42 7.03
C GLN A 234 1.57 15.79 6.89
N LYS A 235 0.81 16.82 6.50
CA LYS A 235 1.31 18.20 6.38
C LYS A 235 1.88 18.76 7.68
N LYS A 236 1.24 18.46 8.83
CA LYS A 236 1.73 18.90 10.14
C LYS A 236 3.03 18.18 10.54
N MET A 237 3.24 16.95 10.11
CA MET A 237 4.47 16.19 10.39
C MET A 237 5.65 16.68 9.54
N SER A 238 5.41 17.03 8.27
CA SER A 238 6.44 17.55 7.34
C SER A 238 6.86 18.98 7.65
N SER A 239 6.09 19.71 8.47
CA SER A 239 6.38 21.10 8.86
C SER A 239 7.19 21.22 10.16
N ARG A 240 7.56 20.11 10.79
CA ARG A 240 8.37 20.03 12.02
C ARG A 240 9.76 19.52 11.74
#